data_7f98abec3fdf4288cb9409e6230702f6
#
_entry.id   7f98abec3fdf4288cb9409e6230702f6
#
_cell.length_a   1.000
_cell.length_b   1.000
_cell.length_c   1.000
_cell.angle_alpha   90.00
_cell.angle_beta   90.00
_cell.angle_gamma   90.00
#
_symmetry.space_group_name_H-M   'P 1'
#
loop_
_entity.id
_entity.type
_entity.pdbx_description
1 polymer ?
#
loop_
_entity_poly.entity_id
_entity_poly.type
_entity_poly.pdbx_seq_one_letter_code
_entity_poly.pdbx_strand_id
1 'polypeptide(L)'
;MRIIDAHAHLFDTPEYLSHLIHAMDECSIEKCCISGLGKLFKCVDNQGIKEAIKKFPNRLIGAVFIRPGVDSSQDIRDAYQDGFKMIKITIPTKPYDDPAFFPLWETAQELKMPILFHTGIVTIPKKIHKERISSWYMHPMRLEPISNAFPKLKLIIAHFGVHWNDDAAELLRMRHNVYTDLSGAPEGWRKRVDSIGIKKWLWWPGAFKKIIFGTDVIYSQISKILKEDITRLDKYNIDSKTRELIFSGNILKLLEEM
;
A
#
# COMPACT_ATOMS: atom_id res chain seq x y z
N MET A 1 19.60 3.17 -9.65
CA MET A 1 18.88 3.04 -8.38
C MET A 1 17.85 1.93 -8.55
N ARG A 2 17.77 1.00 -7.61
CA ARG A 2 16.77 -0.07 -7.60
C ARG A 2 15.39 0.53 -7.29
N ILE A 3 14.34 0.13 -8.04
CA ILE A 3 12.98 0.64 -7.85
C ILE A 3 12.03 -0.54 -7.70
N ILE A 4 11.22 -0.52 -6.63
CA ILE A 4 10.16 -1.48 -6.37
C ILE A 4 8.87 -0.70 -6.12
N ASP A 5 7.85 -0.95 -6.92
CA ASP A 5 6.52 -0.38 -6.70
C ASP A 5 5.78 -1.23 -5.67
N ALA A 6 5.52 -0.66 -4.49
CA ALA A 6 4.89 -1.37 -3.38
C ALA A 6 3.35 -1.30 -3.39
N HIS A 7 2.74 -0.59 -4.34
CA HIS A 7 1.30 -0.41 -4.38
C HIS A 7 0.76 -0.33 -5.80
N ALA A 8 0.35 -1.45 -6.34
CA ALA A 8 -0.33 -1.52 -7.62
C ALA A 8 -1.48 -2.53 -7.59
N HIS A 9 -2.42 -2.37 -8.52
CA HIS A 9 -3.58 -3.25 -8.68
C HIS A 9 -3.59 -3.89 -10.05
N LEU A 10 -3.98 -5.17 -10.11
CA LEU A 10 -4.17 -5.89 -11.36
C LEU A 10 -5.64 -5.79 -11.77
N PHE A 11 -5.92 -4.96 -12.76
CA PHE A 11 -7.28 -4.80 -13.29
C PHE A 11 -7.67 -5.99 -14.18
N ASP A 12 -8.95 -6.36 -14.09
CA ASP A 12 -9.55 -7.46 -14.87
C ASP A 12 -9.90 -6.96 -16.28
N THR A 13 -8.87 -6.66 -17.07
CA THR A 13 -8.98 -6.28 -18.49
C THR A 13 -7.98 -7.07 -19.32
N PRO A 14 -8.31 -7.37 -20.59
CA PRO A 14 -7.39 -8.09 -21.47
C PRO A 14 -6.01 -7.44 -21.50
N GLU A 15 -4.97 -8.26 -21.48
CA GLU A 15 -3.56 -7.87 -21.62
C GLU A 15 -3.02 -6.90 -20.55
N TYR A 16 -3.82 -6.55 -19.51
CA TYR A 16 -3.37 -5.61 -18.48
C TYR A 16 -2.04 -6.02 -17.85
N LEU A 17 -1.87 -7.30 -17.54
CA LEU A 17 -0.64 -7.82 -16.95
C LEU A 17 0.56 -7.61 -17.88
N SER A 18 0.41 -7.85 -19.18
CA SER A 18 1.47 -7.64 -20.17
C SER A 18 1.85 -6.16 -20.28
N HIS A 19 0.86 -5.27 -20.30
CA HIS A 19 1.08 -3.83 -20.30
C HIS A 19 1.73 -3.33 -19.01
N LEU A 20 1.37 -3.91 -17.85
CA LEU A 20 2.01 -3.59 -16.58
C LEU A 20 3.51 -3.95 -16.61
N ILE A 21 3.85 -5.17 -17.06
CA ILE A 21 5.25 -5.59 -17.17
C ILE A 21 6.03 -4.67 -18.13
N HIS A 22 5.44 -4.32 -19.27
CA HIS A 22 6.06 -3.39 -20.21
C HIS A 22 6.32 -2.01 -19.60
N ALA A 23 5.33 -1.45 -18.89
CA ALA A 23 5.49 -0.16 -18.20
C ALA A 23 6.54 -0.21 -17.09
N MET A 24 6.66 -1.34 -16.38
CA MET A 24 7.75 -1.58 -15.43
C MET A 24 9.11 -1.55 -16.13
N ASP A 25 9.24 -2.17 -17.30
CA ASP A 25 10.49 -2.19 -18.06
C ASP A 25 10.89 -0.77 -18.53
N GLU A 26 9.93 -0.02 -19.10
CA GLU A 26 10.14 1.38 -19.51
C GLU A 26 10.56 2.29 -18.34
N CYS A 27 10.06 2.02 -17.13
CA CYS A 27 10.37 2.80 -15.93
C CYS A 27 11.54 2.22 -15.12
N SER A 28 12.20 1.14 -15.57
CA SER A 28 13.24 0.42 -14.84
C SER A 28 12.78 -0.01 -13.42
N ILE A 29 11.50 -0.35 -13.27
CA ILE A 29 10.94 -0.92 -12.05
C ILE A 29 11.26 -2.40 -12.02
N GLU A 30 12.07 -2.82 -11.04
CA GLU A 30 12.52 -4.19 -10.92
C GLU A 30 11.41 -5.14 -10.49
N LYS A 31 10.68 -4.77 -9.44
CA LYS A 31 9.56 -5.57 -8.91
C LYS A 31 8.34 -4.68 -8.62
N CYS A 32 7.18 -5.30 -8.62
CA CYS A 32 5.93 -4.65 -8.26
C CYS A 32 5.13 -5.52 -7.26
N CYS A 33 4.70 -4.93 -6.14
CA CYS A 33 3.73 -5.55 -5.25
C CYS A 33 2.33 -5.31 -5.82
N ILE A 34 1.66 -6.38 -6.23
CA ILE A 34 0.35 -6.31 -6.88
C ILE A 34 -0.74 -6.94 -6.01
N SER A 35 -1.90 -6.34 -6.00
CA SER A 35 -3.10 -6.90 -5.40
C SER A 35 -4.30 -6.86 -6.34
N GLY A 36 -5.18 -7.85 -6.21
CA GLY A 36 -6.50 -7.85 -6.83
C GLY A 36 -7.54 -7.48 -5.79
N LEU A 37 -8.39 -6.51 -6.09
CA LEU A 37 -9.48 -6.11 -5.19
C LEU A 37 -10.82 -6.76 -5.57
N GLY A 38 -10.79 -7.71 -6.51
CA GLY A 38 -11.95 -8.42 -7.01
C GLY A 38 -12.88 -7.56 -7.87
N LYS A 39 -13.99 -8.16 -8.28
CA LYS A 39 -14.98 -7.55 -9.20
C LYS A 39 -15.61 -6.26 -8.68
N LEU A 40 -15.60 -6.01 -7.37
CA LEU A 40 -16.11 -4.75 -6.80
C LEU A 40 -15.33 -3.53 -7.33
N PHE A 41 -14.06 -3.70 -7.59
CA PHE A 41 -13.14 -2.65 -8.06
C PHE A 41 -12.64 -2.89 -9.49
N LYS A 42 -13.29 -3.79 -10.25
CA LYS A 42 -12.87 -4.17 -11.61
C LYS A 42 -11.45 -4.74 -11.67
N CYS A 43 -11.00 -5.35 -10.59
CA CYS A 43 -9.73 -6.04 -10.48
C CYS A 43 -9.95 -7.56 -10.52
N VAL A 44 -8.88 -8.28 -10.83
CA VAL A 44 -8.86 -9.74 -10.60
C VAL A 44 -9.00 -10.01 -9.09
N ASP A 45 -9.34 -11.24 -8.74
CA ASP A 45 -9.34 -11.71 -7.36
C ASP A 45 -7.96 -12.24 -6.93
N ASN A 46 -7.87 -12.78 -5.72
CA ASN A 46 -6.61 -13.35 -5.21
C ASN A 46 -6.11 -14.53 -6.05
N GLN A 47 -7.00 -15.31 -6.69
CA GLN A 47 -6.61 -16.38 -7.59
C GLN A 47 -5.90 -15.84 -8.84
N GLY A 48 -6.41 -14.76 -9.43
CA GLY A 48 -5.74 -14.09 -10.55
C GLY A 48 -4.38 -13.51 -10.18
N ILE A 49 -4.22 -13.02 -8.95
CA ILE A 49 -2.89 -12.59 -8.44
C ILE A 49 -1.95 -13.78 -8.29
N LYS A 50 -2.43 -14.89 -7.73
CA LYS A 50 -1.65 -16.15 -7.61
C LYS A 50 -1.11 -16.61 -8.96
N GLU A 51 -1.93 -16.54 -10.01
CA GLU A 51 -1.52 -16.87 -11.37
C GLU A 51 -0.48 -15.90 -11.93
N ALA A 52 -0.67 -14.59 -11.68
CA ALA A 52 0.26 -13.56 -12.13
C ALA A 52 1.66 -13.70 -11.49
N ILE A 53 1.74 -13.92 -10.18
CA ILE A 53 3.03 -14.10 -9.48
C ILE A 53 3.74 -15.39 -9.91
N LYS A 54 2.99 -16.47 -10.22
CA LYS A 54 3.55 -17.69 -10.78
C LYS A 54 4.11 -17.47 -12.19
N LYS A 55 3.46 -16.63 -12.99
CA LYS A 55 3.89 -16.32 -14.36
C LYS A 55 5.13 -15.42 -14.39
N PHE A 56 5.26 -14.50 -13.42
CA PHE A 56 6.35 -13.54 -13.34
C PHE A 56 7.01 -13.51 -11.93
N PRO A 57 7.58 -14.63 -11.45
CA PRO A 57 8.01 -14.77 -10.05
C PRO A 57 9.16 -13.83 -9.66
N ASN A 58 9.96 -13.39 -10.65
CA ASN A 58 11.06 -12.46 -10.42
C ASN A 58 10.66 -10.98 -10.53
N ARG A 59 9.42 -10.70 -10.97
CA ARG A 59 8.94 -9.35 -11.23
C ARG A 59 7.78 -8.94 -10.32
N LEU A 60 6.99 -9.89 -9.84
CA LEU A 60 5.77 -9.63 -9.10
C LEU A 60 5.81 -10.23 -7.70
N ILE A 61 5.33 -9.47 -6.73
CA ILE A 61 5.14 -9.85 -5.33
C ILE A 61 3.64 -9.79 -5.06
N GLY A 62 3.04 -10.88 -4.61
CA GLY A 62 1.61 -10.93 -4.32
C GLY A 62 1.26 -10.26 -2.99
N ALA A 63 0.34 -9.31 -3.03
CA ALA A 63 -0.36 -8.79 -1.88
C ALA A 63 -1.79 -9.36 -1.88
N VAL A 64 -2.10 -10.25 -0.93
CA VAL A 64 -3.43 -10.83 -0.80
C VAL A 64 -4.43 -9.77 -0.38
N PHE A 65 -5.54 -9.65 -1.06
CA PHE A 65 -6.64 -8.79 -0.63
C PHE A 65 -7.44 -9.50 0.47
N ILE A 66 -7.49 -8.89 1.63
CA ILE A 66 -8.27 -9.31 2.80
C ILE A 66 -9.24 -8.20 3.14
N ARG A 67 -10.49 -8.55 3.29
CA ARG A 67 -11.56 -7.64 3.70
C ARG A 67 -11.98 -7.95 5.13
N PRO A 68 -11.56 -7.16 6.15
CA PRO A 68 -11.90 -7.42 7.55
C PRO A 68 -13.41 -7.44 7.77
N GLY A 69 -13.88 -8.51 8.45
CA GLY A 69 -15.28 -8.78 8.70
C GLY A 69 -15.98 -9.59 7.59
N VAL A 70 -15.25 -9.97 6.54
CA VAL A 70 -15.68 -10.92 5.49
C VAL A 70 -14.73 -12.10 5.45
N ASP A 71 -13.42 -11.81 5.34
CA ASP A 71 -12.37 -12.81 5.30
C ASP A 71 -11.82 -13.10 6.71
N SER A 72 -11.17 -14.25 6.87
CA SER A 72 -10.67 -14.78 8.13
C SER A 72 -9.13 -14.81 8.18
N SER A 73 -8.57 -15.12 9.33
CA SER A 73 -7.13 -15.40 9.50
C SER A 73 -6.67 -16.64 8.72
N GLN A 74 -7.56 -17.59 8.45
CA GLN A 74 -7.23 -18.75 7.63
C GLN A 74 -6.94 -18.36 6.17
N ASP A 75 -7.70 -17.39 5.62
CA ASP A 75 -7.46 -16.90 4.27
C ASP A 75 -6.06 -16.25 4.14
N ILE A 76 -5.55 -15.62 5.20
CA ILE A 76 -4.17 -15.10 5.26
C ILE A 76 -3.15 -16.24 5.26
N ARG A 77 -3.38 -17.30 6.05
CA ARG A 77 -2.49 -18.48 6.13
C ARG A 77 -2.42 -19.20 4.78
N ASP A 78 -3.57 -19.40 4.14
CA ASP A 78 -3.66 -20.06 2.82
C ASP A 78 -2.93 -19.22 1.75
N ALA A 79 -3.13 -17.92 1.75
CA ALA A 79 -2.42 -17.02 0.85
C ALA A 79 -0.90 -17.04 1.08
N TYR A 80 -0.44 -17.09 2.33
CA TYR A 80 0.98 -17.22 2.64
C TYR A 80 1.58 -18.51 2.07
N GLN A 81 0.86 -19.64 2.18
CA GLN A 81 1.26 -20.92 1.58
C GLN A 81 1.27 -20.85 0.05
N ASP A 82 0.38 -20.07 -0.53
CA ASP A 82 0.30 -19.82 -1.96
C ASP A 82 1.39 -18.87 -2.50
N GLY A 83 2.26 -18.34 -1.62
CA GLY A 83 3.42 -17.52 -1.98
C GLY A 83 3.17 -16.01 -1.91
N PHE A 84 2.03 -15.56 -1.39
CA PHE A 84 1.84 -14.14 -1.10
C PHE A 84 2.77 -13.69 0.02
N LYS A 85 3.27 -12.44 -0.09
CA LYS A 85 4.24 -11.87 0.86
C LYS A 85 3.73 -10.63 1.58
N MET A 86 2.59 -10.11 1.19
CA MET A 86 2.02 -8.86 1.69
C MET A 86 0.50 -8.99 1.75
N ILE A 87 -0.14 -8.16 2.56
CA ILE A 87 -1.60 -8.07 2.66
C ILE A 87 -2.04 -6.68 2.21
N LYS A 88 -3.09 -6.60 1.39
CA LYS A 88 -3.82 -5.37 1.06
C LYS A 88 -5.18 -5.38 1.73
N ILE A 89 -5.54 -4.26 2.37
CA ILE A 89 -6.82 -4.13 3.08
C ILE A 89 -7.55 -2.87 2.63
N THR A 90 -8.87 -2.99 2.42
CA THR A 90 -9.79 -1.86 2.23
C THR A 90 -11.22 -2.27 2.57
N ILE A 91 -12.12 -1.29 2.67
CA ILE A 91 -13.58 -1.45 2.90
C ILE A 91 -13.94 -2.47 4.00
N PRO A 92 -13.39 -2.34 5.22
CA PRO A 92 -13.74 -3.21 6.33
C PRO A 92 -15.20 -3.03 6.73
N THR A 93 -15.80 -4.03 7.38
CA THR A 93 -17.19 -3.94 7.86
C THR A 93 -17.33 -3.13 9.16
N LYS A 94 -16.23 -2.88 9.85
CA LYS A 94 -16.09 -2.09 11.08
C LYS A 94 -14.76 -1.33 11.06
N PRO A 95 -14.50 -0.40 11.99
CA PRO A 95 -13.19 0.26 12.09
C PRO A 95 -12.04 -0.74 12.17
N TYR A 96 -10.89 -0.41 11.59
CA TYR A 96 -9.70 -1.29 11.59
C TYR A 96 -9.26 -1.75 12.99
N ASP A 97 -9.49 -0.92 14.01
CA ASP A 97 -9.16 -1.20 15.41
C ASP A 97 -10.26 -1.96 16.17
N ASP A 98 -11.32 -2.44 15.49
CA ASP A 98 -12.31 -3.31 16.14
C ASP A 98 -11.61 -4.61 16.61
N PRO A 99 -11.78 -4.98 17.91
CA PRO A 99 -11.14 -6.20 18.45
C PRO A 99 -11.47 -7.48 17.70
N ALA A 100 -12.61 -7.54 16.99
CA ALA A 100 -12.98 -8.68 16.16
C ALA A 100 -11.98 -8.95 15.02
N PHE A 101 -11.16 -7.96 14.66
CA PHE A 101 -10.15 -8.08 13.61
C PHE A 101 -8.75 -8.42 14.13
N PHE A 102 -8.53 -8.44 15.45
CA PHE A 102 -7.23 -8.72 16.05
C PHE A 102 -6.64 -10.07 15.63
N PRO A 103 -7.43 -11.16 15.44
CA PRO A 103 -6.89 -12.41 14.91
C PRO A 103 -6.26 -12.28 13.51
N LEU A 104 -6.72 -11.33 12.68
CA LEU A 104 -6.09 -11.04 11.37
C LEU A 104 -4.71 -10.40 11.56
N TRP A 105 -4.62 -9.43 12.48
CA TRP A 105 -3.38 -8.70 12.75
C TRP A 105 -2.34 -9.58 13.42
N GLU A 106 -2.76 -10.44 14.35
CA GLU A 106 -1.91 -11.44 14.99
C GLU A 106 -1.33 -12.41 13.95
N THR A 107 -2.17 -12.98 13.09
CA THR A 107 -1.74 -13.88 12.01
C THR A 107 -0.78 -13.20 11.04
N ALA A 108 -1.05 -11.96 10.64
CA ALA A 108 -0.14 -11.21 9.79
C ALA A 108 1.22 -10.98 10.46
N GLN A 109 1.23 -10.69 11.78
CA GLN A 109 2.47 -10.53 12.56
C GLN A 109 3.24 -11.84 12.67
N GLU A 110 2.57 -12.97 12.97
CA GLU A 110 3.17 -14.29 13.03
C GLU A 110 3.87 -14.69 11.73
N LEU A 111 3.20 -14.43 10.60
CA LEU A 111 3.69 -14.75 9.27
C LEU A 111 4.64 -13.66 8.71
N LYS A 112 4.88 -12.60 9.48
CA LYS A 112 5.71 -11.43 9.09
C LYS A 112 5.27 -10.76 7.78
N MET A 113 3.99 -10.82 7.47
CA MET A 113 3.41 -10.18 6.29
C MET A 113 3.10 -8.72 6.59
N PRO A 114 3.74 -7.75 5.94
CA PRO A 114 3.36 -6.34 6.08
C PRO A 114 1.97 -6.11 5.51
N ILE A 115 1.24 -5.15 6.10
CA ILE A 115 -0.12 -4.82 5.67
C ILE A 115 -0.14 -3.42 5.08
N LEU A 116 -0.62 -3.31 3.83
CA LEU A 116 -0.96 -2.06 3.18
C LEU A 116 -2.44 -1.74 3.43
N PHE A 117 -2.69 -0.85 4.36
CA PHE A 117 -4.02 -0.36 4.70
C PHE A 117 -4.43 0.77 3.75
N HIS A 118 -5.52 0.60 3.01
CA HIS A 118 -6.16 1.76 2.41
C HIS A 118 -6.56 2.72 3.51
N THR A 119 -6.14 3.95 3.42
CA THR A 119 -6.55 5.01 4.34
C THR A 119 -7.06 6.20 3.54
N GLY A 120 -8.07 6.87 4.07
CA GLY A 120 -8.69 7.96 3.34
C GLY A 120 -10.12 7.67 2.89
N ILE A 121 -10.65 8.61 2.13
CA ILE A 121 -12.01 8.51 1.59
C ILE A 121 -11.97 7.67 0.31
N VAL A 122 -12.82 6.66 0.24
CA VAL A 122 -12.96 5.77 -0.92
C VAL A 122 -14.39 5.80 -1.41
N THR A 123 -14.56 5.66 -2.72
CA THR A 123 -15.90 5.43 -3.29
C THR A 123 -16.36 4.02 -2.97
N ILE A 124 -17.37 3.90 -2.11
CA ILE A 124 -17.96 2.62 -1.76
C ILE A 124 -18.77 2.07 -2.95
N PRO A 125 -18.48 0.86 -3.46
CA PRO A 125 -19.22 0.28 -4.57
C PRO A 125 -20.72 0.12 -4.25
N LYS A 126 -21.60 0.48 -5.20
CA LYS A 126 -23.06 0.44 -5.00
C LYS A 126 -23.59 -0.90 -4.49
N LYS A 127 -22.97 -2.01 -4.89
CA LYS A 127 -23.37 -3.37 -4.50
C LYS A 127 -23.33 -3.61 -2.98
N ILE A 128 -22.48 -2.84 -2.25
CA ILE A 128 -22.27 -2.99 -0.81
C ILE A 128 -22.75 -1.79 0.00
N HIS A 129 -23.51 -0.86 -0.57
CA HIS A 129 -24.05 0.31 0.17
C HIS A 129 -24.91 -0.09 1.36
N LYS A 130 -25.62 -1.24 1.30
CA LYS A 130 -26.43 -1.74 2.42
C LYS A 130 -25.59 -2.16 3.64
N GLU A 131 -24.31 -2.40 3.47
CA GLU A 131 -23.39 -2.74 4.56
C GLU A 131 -23.00 -1.53 5.43
N ARG A 132 -23.38 -0.32 5.01
CA ARG A 132 -23.15 0.94 5.74
C ARG A 132 -21.67 1.19 6.07
N ILE A 133 -20.77 0.79 5.17
CA ILE A 133 -19.33 1.01 5.33
C ILE A 133 -19.04 2.50 5.32
N SER A 134 -18.24 2.95 6.27
CA SER A 134 -17.78 4.34 6.37
C SER A 134 -16.31 4.44 6.07
N SER A 135 -15.90 5.48 5.32
CA SER A 135 -14.48 5.82 5.17
C SER A 135 -13.80 6.12 6.51
N TRP A 136 -14.58 6.53 7.53
CA TRP A 136 -14.10 6.71 8.91
C TRP A 136 -13.56 5.41 9.54
N TYR A 137 -13.96 4.24 9.05
CA TYR A 137 -13.41 2.96 9.47
C TYR A 137 -11.95 2.79 9.03
N MET A 138 -11.55 3.53 7.99
CA MET A 138 -10.22 3.54 7.37
C MET A 138 -9.42 4.81 7.71
N HIS A 139 -9.79 5.51 8.80
CA HIS A 139 -9.06 6.67 9.28
C HIS A 139 -7.66 6.22 9.77
N PRO A 140 -6.55 6.93 9.45
CA PRO A 140 -5.20 6.50 9.82
C PRO A 140 -5.02 6.27 11.32
N MET A 141 -5.64 7.05 12.19
CA MET A 141 -5.56 6.85 13.65
C MET A 141 -6.17 5.53 14.15
N ARG A 142 -6.97 4.84 13.33
CA ARG A 142 -7.41 3.46 13.63
C ARG A 142 -6.26 2.45 13.62
N LEU A 143 -5.11 2.82 13.06
CA LEU A 143 -3.91 1.98 13.09
C LEU A 143 -3.08 2.15 14.37
N GLU A 144 -3.35 3.15 15.19
CA GLU A 144 -2.61 3.36 16.43
C GLU A 144 -2.79 2.21 17.43
N PRO A 145 -4.02 1.78 17.77
CA PRO A 145 -4.23 0.63 18.66
C PRO A 145 -3.61 -0.66 18.11
N ILE A 146 -3.68 -0.87 16.79
CA ILE A 146 -3.07 -2.02 16.12
C ILE A 146 -1.54 -1.97 16.23
N SER A 147 -0.94 -0.80 15.96
CA SER A 147 0.51 -0.60 16.08
C SER A 147 1.03 -0.86 17.49
N ASN A 148 0.24 -0.49 18.51
CA ASN A 148 0.57 -0.71 19.92
C ASN A 148 0.42 -2.19 20.32
N ALA A 149 -0.68 -2.84 19.91
CA ALA A 149 -0.96 -4.23 20.26
C ALA A 149 -0.03 -5.22 19.51
N PHE A 150 0.39 -4.88 18.30
CA PHE A 150 1.20 -5.73 17.42
C PHE A 150 2.50 -5.01 16.99
N PRO A 151 3.47 -4.80 17.89
CA PRO A 151 4.64 -3.96 17.64
C PRO A 151 5.62 -4.53 16.60
N LYS A 152 5.54 -5.82 16.29
CA LYS A 152 6.35 -6.45 15.24
C LYS A 152 5.67 -6.39 13.87
N LEU A 153 4.35 -6.19 13.82
CA LEU A 153 3.60 -6.04 12.58
C LEU A 153 4.01 -4.74 11.87
N LYS A 154 4.24 -4.81 10.57
CA LYS A 154 4.57 -3.65 9.74
C LYS A 154 3.31 -3.13 9.06
N LEU A 155 2.98 -1.86 9.33
CA LEU A 155 1.77 -1.19 8.87
C LEU A 155 2.17 -0.14 7.83
N ILE A 156 1.55 -0.18 6.66
CA ILE A 156 1.76 0.80 5.61
C ILE A 156 0.46 1.58 5.42
N ILE A 157 0.50 2.88 5.68
CA ILE A 157 -0.60 3.82 5.42
C ILE A 157 -0.58 4.14 3.93
N ALA A 158 -1.58 3.71 3.17
CA ALA A 158 -1.72 4.09 1.77
C ALA A 158 -2.10 5.57 1.64
N HIS A 159 -1.62 6.22 0.56
CA HIS A 159 -2.02 7.59 0.19
C HIS A 159 -1.76 8.65 1.26
N PHE A 160 -0.80 8.41 2.16
CA PHE A 160 -0.49 9.31 3.27
C PHE A 160 -1.73 9.75 4.06
N GLY A 161 -2.70 8.85 4.24
CA GLY A 161 -3.92 9.09 5.04
C GLY A 161 -4.92 10.07 4.44
N VAL A 162 -4.93 10.30 3.14
CA VAL A 162 -5.77 11.29 2.44
C VAL A 162 -7.26 11.23 2.84
N HIS A 163 -7.85 12.31 3.38
CA HIS A 163 -7.38 13.70 3.58
C HIS A 163 -6.93 14.00 5.02
N TRP A 164 -6.68 12.99 5.85
CA TRP A 164 -6.24 13.06 7.25
C TRP A 164 -4.70 13.01 7.35
N ASN A 165 -4.04 13.88 6.56
CA ASN A 165 -2.58 13.87 6.44
C ASN A 165 -1.86 14.25 7.75
N ASP A 166 -2.45 15.14 8.55
CA ASP A 166 -1.89 15.55 9.86
C ASP A 166 -1.85 14.34 10.81
N ASP A 167 -2.94 13.58 10.91
CA ASP A 167 -3.04 12.39 11.75
C ASP A 167 -2.11 11.27 11.28
N ALA A 168 -2.05 11.04 9.96
CA ALA A 168 -1.14 10.07 9.38
C ALA A 168 0.33 10.43 9.66
N ALA A 169 0.69 11.70 9.56
CA ALA A 169 2.03 12.21 9.84
C ALA A 169 2.42 11.99 11.31
N GLU A 170 1.54 12.32 12.25
CA GLU A 170 1.81 12.13 13.67
C GLU A 170 1.93 10.64 14.03
N LEU A 171 1.07 9.78 13.48
CA LEU A 171 1.18 8.35 13.67
C LEU A 171 2.51 7.81 13.12
N LEU A 172 2.87 8.23 11.92
CA LEU A 172 4.15 7.89 11.28
C LEU A 172 5.35 8.31 12.14
N ARG A 173 5.30 9.50 12.73
CA ARG A 173 6.34 10.05 13.61
C ARG A 173 6.46 9.26 14.92
N MET A 174 5.34 8.88 15.52
CA MET A 174 5.29 8.29 16.86
C MET A 174 5.42 6.77 16.86
N ARG A 175 5.22 6.08 15.75
CA ARG A 175 5.22 4.60 15.70
C ARG A 175 6.34 4.08 14.81
N HIS A 176 7.24 3.28 15.36
CA HIS A 176 8.41 2.73 14.65
C HIS A 176 8.05 1.73 13.55
N ASN A 177 6.93 1.02 13.70
CA ASN A 177 6.45 -0.02 12.79
C ASN A 177 5.45 0.49 11.74
N VAL A 178 5.22 1.81 11.65
CA VAL A 178 4.33 2.44 10.67
C VAL A 178 5.15 3.12 9.57
N TYR A 179 4.74 2.90 8.34
CA TYR A 179 5.27 3.47 7.10
C TYR A 179 4.13 4.07 6.27
N THR A 180 4.45 4.78 5.20
CA THR A 180 3.43 5.31 4.29
C THR A 180 3.92 5.32 2.85
N ASP A 181 3.00 5.26 1.89
CA ASP A 181 3.25 5.63 0.52
C ASP A 181 2.66 7.00 0.18
N LEU A 182 3.02 7.52 -0.99
CA LEU A 182 2.48 8.75 -1.57
C LEU A 182 1.68 8.44 -2.83
N SER A 183 1.16 7.24 -2.95
CA SER A 183 0.47 6.71 -4.13
C SER A 183 -0.84 7.43 -4.47
N GLY A 184 -1.34 7.21 -5.68
CA GLY A 184 -2.63 7.73 -6.14
C GLY A 184 -2.53 8.58 -7.40
N ALA A 185 -3.68 8.96 -7.94
CA ALA A 185 -3.78 9.67 -9.22
C ALA A 185 -3.02 11.01 -9.23
N PRO A 186 -2.33 11.35 -10.34
CA PRO A 186 -1.52 12.57 -10.44
C PRO A 186 -2.33 13.84 -10.23
N GLU A 187 -3.55 13.88 -10.75
CA GLU A 187 -4.44 15.05 -10.68
C GLU A 187 -5.26 15.13 -9.39
N GLY A 188 -5.09 14.17 -8.48
CA GLY A 188 -5.81 14.11 -7.22
C GLY A 188 -5.11 14.84 -6.07
N TRP A 189 -5.10 14.19 -4.92
CA TRP A 189 -4.52 14.70 -3.69
C TRP A 189 -3.01 14.97 -3.81
N ARG A 190 -2.28 14.25 -4.67
CA ARG A 190 -0.84 14.45 -4.92
C ARG A 190 -0.54 15.87 -5.37
N LYS A 191 -1.33 16.41 -6.31
CA LYS A 191 -1.21 17.79 -6.78
C LYS A 191 -1.45 18.80 -5.65
N ARG A 192 -2.42 18.53 -4.77
CA ARG A 192 -2.66 19.36 -3.59
C ARG A 192 -1.48 19.32 -2.61
N VAL A 193 -0.90 18.14 -2.36
CA VAL A 193 0.28 18.01 -1.51
C VAL A 193 1.46 18.79 -2.07
N ASP A 194 1.68 18.76 -3.38
CA ASP A 194 2.77 19.50 -4.01
C ASP A 194 2.57 21.03 -3.93
N SER A 195 1.32 21.50 -4.02
CA SER A 195 0.99 22.93 -3.88
C SER A 195 1.17 23.44 -2.45
N ILE A 196 0.80 22.64 -1.45
CA ILE A 196 0.94 23.00 -0.02
C ILE A 196 2.39 22.81 0.45
N GLY A 197 3.05 21.75 -0.07
CA GLY A 197 4.37 21.33 0.33
C GLY A 197 4.35 20.23 1.40
N ILE A 198 4.85 19.04 1.05
CA ILE A 198 4.79 17.84 1.92
C ILE A 198 5.51 18.05 3.25
N LYS A 199 6.52 18.94 3.33
CA LYS A 199 7.21 19.29 4.58
C LYS A 199 6.31 19.95 5.62
N LYS A 200 5.14 20.43 5.26
CA LYS A 200 4.14 20.84 6.25
C LYS A 200 3.82 19.72 7.23
N TRP A 201 3.76 18.49 6.73
CA TRP A 201 3.45 17.30 7.52
C TRP A 201 4.70 16.52 7.93
N LEU A 202 5.68 16.39 7.02
CA LEU A 202 6.93 15.65 7.24
C LEU A 202 8.06 16.58 7.68
N TRP A 203 7.84 17.29 8.77
CA TRP A 203 8.73 18.38 9.28
C TRP A 203 9.88 17.88 10.15
N TRP A 204 9.79 16.67 10.73
CA TRP A 204 10.81 16.16 11.65
C TRP A 204 12.00 15.52 10.92
N PRO A 205 13.19 15.49 11.57
CA PRO A 205 14.36 14.84 10.98
C PRO A 205 14.13 13.36 10.67
N GLY A 206 14.44 12.93 9.47
CA GLY A 206 14.29 11.53 9.03
C GLY A 206 12.87 11.13 8.63
N ALA A 207 11.89 12.03 8.57
CA ALA A 207 10.52 11.74 8.17
C ALA A 207 10.44 10.98 6.84
N PHE A 208 11.21 11.41 5.84
CA PHE A 208 11.25 10.77 4.53
C PHE A 208 11.76 9.31 4.54
N LYS A 209 12.49 8.88 5.57
CA LYS A 209 12.94 7.49 5.74
C LYS A 209 11.80 6.51 6.03
N LYS A 210 10.60 7.01 6.24
CA LYS A 210 9.38 6.23 6.49
C LYS A 210 8.48 6.11 5.25
N ILE A 211 8.88 6.70 4.13
CA ILE A 211 8.14 6.64 2.87
C ILE A 211 8.54 5.37 2.10
N ILE A 212 7.57 4.78 1.43
CA ILE A 212 7.74 3.66 0.50
C ILE A 212 7.19 4.12 -0.85
N PHE A 213 7.92 3.85 -1.93
CA PHE A 213 7.43 4.13 -3.28
C PHE A 213 6.27 3.19 -3.63
N GLY A 214 5.18 3.75 -4.12
CA GLY A 214 4.00 3.03 -4.60
C GLY A 214 3.19 3.92 -5.53
N THR A 215 2.65 3.36 -6.61
CA THR A 215 1.98 4.15 -7.64
C THR A 215 0.47 4.21 -7.50
N ASP A 216 -0.20 3.10 -7.29
CA ASP A 216 -1.67 2.97 -7.24
C ASP A 216 -2.39 3.64 -8.42
N VAL A 217 -1.86 3.44 -9.60
CA VAL A 217 -2.44 3.93 -10.87
C VAL A 217 -2.45 2.83 -11.92
N ILE A 218 -3.15 3.07 -13.02
CA ILE A 218 -3.08 2.20 -14.19
C ILE A 218 -1.68 2.26 -14.84
N TYR A 219 -1.27 1.18 -15.50
CA TYR A 219 0.09 1.04 -16.07
C TYR A 219 0.54 2.25 -16.89
N SER A 220 -0.36 2.90 -17.65
CA SER A 220 -0.04 4.05 -18.49
C SER A 220 0.33 5.34 -17.72
N GLN A 221 0.11 5.38 -16.42
CA GLN A 221 0.41 6.53 -15.56
C GLN A 221 1.66 6.33 -14.68
N ILE A 222 2.22 5.12 -14.63
CA ILE A 222 3.37 4.78 -13.77
C ILE A 222 4.56 5.73 -14.00
N SER A 223 4.92 5.97 -15.26
CA SER A 223 6.02 6.88 -15.62
C SER A 223 5.80 8.30 -15.09
N LYS A 224 4.55 8.79 -15.14
CA LYS A 224 4.20 10.12 -14.62
C LYS A 224 4.39 10.17 -13.09
N ILE A 225 3.88 9.16 -12.37
CA ILE A 225 4.03 9.09 -10.91
C ILE A 225 5.49 9.05 -10.49
N LEU A 226 6.30 8.19 -11.13
CA LEU A 226 7.72 8.08 -10.84
C LEU A 226 8.46 9.41 -11.04
N LYS A 227 8.18 10.12 -12.16
CA LYS A 227 8.76 11.45 -12.43
C LYS A 227 8.35 12.49 -11.38
N GLU A 228 7.08 12.50 -10.99
CA GLU A 228 6.59 13.39 -9.93
C GLU A 228 7.29 13.13 -8.59
N ASP A 229 7.48 11.86 -8.21
CA ASP A 229 8.14 11.52 -6.95
C ASP A 229 9.62 11.89 -6.99
N ILE A 230 10.33 11.64 -8.09
CA ILE A 230 11.73 12.07 -8.26
C ILE A 230 11.80 13.60 -8.13
N THR A 231 10.96 14.34 -8.84
CA THR A 231 10.91 15.82 -8.80
C THR A 231 10.63 16.32 -7.37
N ARG A 232 9.73 15.66 -6.66
CA ARG A 232 9.42 16.00 -5.26
C ARG A 232 10.64 15.79 -4.35
N LEU A 233 11.35 14.69 -4.50
CA LEU A 233 12.57 14.42 -3.73
C LEU A 233 13.70 15.38 -4.08
N ASP A 234 13.81 15.79 -5.35
CA ASP A 234 14.77 16.83 -5.79
C ASP A 234 14.45 18.17 -5.15
N LYS A 235 13.19 18.62 -5.19
CA LYS A 235 12.72 19.87 -4.58
C LYS A 235 13.11 19.99 -3.08
N TYR A 236 13.15 18.87 -2.38
CA TYR A 236 13.47 18.86 -0.94
C TYR A 236 14.90 18.42 -0.64
N ASN A 237 15.77 18.29 -1.64
CA ASN A 237 17.17 17.88 -1.52
C ASN A 237 17.33 16.60 -0.70
N ILE A 238 16.46 15.59 -0.95
CA ILE A 238 16.54 14.31 -0.28
C ILE A 238 17.78 13.57 -0.75
N ASP A 239 18.62 13.17 0.20
CA ASP A 239 19.90 12.49 -0.07
C ASP A 239 19.72 11.11 -0.72
N SER A 240 20.77 10.63 -1.39
CA SER A 240 20.77 9.37 -2.14
C SER A 240 20.42 8.16 -1.28
N LYS A 241 20.91 8.10 -0.04
CA LYS A 241 20.65 7.01 0.89
C LYS A 241 19.17 6.96 1.31
N THR A 242 18.56 8.12 1.54
CA THR A 242 17.12 8.21 1.84
C THR A 242 16.27 7.87 0.62
N ARG A 243 16.68 8.28 -0.59
CA ARG A 243 16.01 7.87 -1.84
C ARG A 243 16.06 6.35 -2.05
N GLU A 244 17.20 5.73 -1.78
CA GLU A 244 17.32 4.27 -1.85
C GLU A 244 16.35 3.57 -0.90
N LEU A 245 16.19 4.07 0.33
CA LEU A 245 15.18 3.57 1.26
C LEU A 245 13.75 3.70 0.69
N ILE A 246 13.42 4.87 0.13
CA ILE A 246 12.08 5.13 -0.44
C ILE A 246 11.78 4.18 -1.60
N PHE A 247 12.69 4.10 -2.58
CA PHE A 247 12.43 3.38 -3.82
C PHE A 247 12.55 1.86 -3.72
N SER A 248 13.28 1.33 -2.71
CA SER A 248 13.41 -0.13 -2.57
C SER A 248 13.70 -0.60 -1.15
N GLY A 249 14.58 0.09 -0.43
CA GLY A 249 15.14 -0.43 0.84
C GLY A 249 14.07 -0.69 1.90
N ASN A 250 13.09 0.20 2.05
CA ASN A 250 12.02 0.04 3.03
C ASN A 250 11.16 -1.18 2.70
N ILE A 251 10.64 -1.28 1.48
CA ILE A 251 9.76 -2.41 1.13
C ILE A 251 10.49 -3.75 1.21
N LEU A 252 11.73 -3.83 0.75
CA LEU A 252 12.54 -5.06 0.87
C LEU A 252 12.72 -5.47 2.34
N LYS A 253 13.07 -4.51 3.20
CA LYS A 253 13.18 -4.76 4.64
C LYS A 253 11.87 -5.25 5.26
N LEU A 254 10.72 -4.70 4.83
CA LEU A 254 9.41 -5.11 5.33
C LEU A 254 9.03 -6.52 4.88
N LEU A 255 9.44 -6.91 3.68
CA LEU A 255 9.22 -8.24 3.12
C LEU A 255 10.26 -9.27 3.62
N GLU A 256 11.25 -8.85 4.43
CA GLU A 256 12.41 -9.67 4.83
C GLU A 256 13.18 -10.27 3.63
N GLU A 257 13.17 -9.55 2.52
CA GLU A 257 13.90 -9.91 1.28
C GLU A 257 15.26 -9.16 1.20
N MET A 258 16.01 -9.12 2.28
CA MET A 258 17.39 -8.57 2.28
C MET A 258 18.41 -9.66 2.05
#